data_70f3d75d1d3fe778337f0a93278a769b
#
_entry.id   70f3d75d1d3fe778337f0a93278a769b
#
_cell.length_a   1.000
_cell.length_b   1.000
_cell.length_c   1.000
_cell.angle_alpha   90.00
_cell.angle_beta   90.00
_cell.angle_gamma   90.00
#
_symmetry.space_group_name_H-M   'P 1'
#
loop_
_entity.id
_entity.type
_entity.pdbx_description
1 polymer ?
#
loop_
_entity_poly.entity_id
_entity_poly.type
_entity_poly.pdbx_seq_one_letter_code
_entity_poly.pdbx_strand_id
1 'polypeptide(L)'
;SVSLNRTDILTDVPQMLISSRGPLALKWNYVPKMVPWFVRFVANCRKEKMMHTAKYMHQILDQSLPAFDELFQDIDLEGLVESKGILYVWTNKSIKSRELEIQIRDELGVKQQLVNPKEIHDLEPNLKPFYDGGVFYDYARHARNPRKILVKLFEKFIEKGGKFLKLNIQNVDFDGELPVLRSEAQRFIFDKLVIACGAFSKRLTDKLHENIPLDTERGYHVHFKGCDHLISRPVVYADRGFGMTPMELSLIHI
;
A
#
# COMPACT_ATOMS: atom_id res chain seq x y z
N SER A 1 5.65 -2.67 2.80
CA SER A 1 5.93 -2.17 4.16
C SER A 1 4.66 -2.24 4.98
N VAL A 2 4.72 -2.90 6.13
CA VAL A 2 3.58 -2.91 7.06
C VAL A 2 3.52 -1.57 7.75
N SER A 3 2.45 -0.81 7.51
CA SER A 3 2.14 0.37 8.32
C SER A 3 1.72 -0.11 9.70
N LEU A 4 2.54 0.15 10.70
CA LEU A 4 2.24 -0.24 12.09
C LEU A 4 1.47 0.88 12.78
N ASN A 5 0.39 0.53 13.46
CA ASN A 5 -0.38 1.46 14.28
C ASN A 5 0.45 1.86 15.50
N ARG A 6 0.95 3.08 15.50
CA ARG A 6 1.88 3.58 16.54
C ARG A 6 1.13 4.28 17.67
N THR A 7 1.54 4.03 18.91
CA THR A 7 0.95 4.67 20.10
C THR A 7 1.28 6.15 20.20
N ASP A 8 2.42 6.59 19.67
CA ASP A 8 2.85 8.00 19.65
C ASP A 8 1.95 8.89 18.79
N ILE A 9 1.26 8.32 17.78
CA ILE A 9 0.24 9.05 17.02
C ILE A 9 -0.84 9.60 17.96
N LEU A 10 -1.18 8.89 19.02
CA LEU A 10 -2.25 9.32 19.97
C LEU A 10 -1.86 10.58 20.73
N THR A 11 -0.59 10.81 21.00
CA THR A 11 -0.09 12.02 21.64
C THR A 11 -0.10 13.23 20.72
N ASP A 12 0.05 12.99 19.41
CA ASP A 12 0.14 14.04 18.40
C ASP A 12 -1.24 14.43 17.83
N VAL A 13 -2.23 13.54 17.93
CA VAL A 13 -3.61 13.77 17.43
C VAL A 13 -4.22 15.09 17.93
N PRO A 14 -4.17 15.47 19.23
CA PRO A 14 -4.74 16.74 19.68
C PRO A 14 -4.07 17.95 19.00
N GLN A 15 -2.77 17.93 18.84
CA GLN A 15 -2.01 19.01 18.18
C GLN A 15 -2.29 19.06 16.68
N MET A 16 -2.46 17.89 16.04
CA MET A 16 -2.82 17.79 14.62
C MET A 16 -4.21 18.32 14.33
N LEU A 17 -5.15 18.18 15.28
CA LEU A 17 -6.53 18.64 15.17
C LEU A 17 -6.69 20.15 15.39
N ILE A 18 -5.86 20.73 16.24
CA ILE A 18 -5.91 22.17 16.57
C ILE A 18 -5.23 23.01 15.49
N SER A 19 -4.25 22.43 14.79
CA SER A 19 -3.51 23.12 13.74
C SER A 19 -4.34 23.24 12.47
N SER A 20 -4.61 24.46 12.01
CA SER A 20 -5.27 24.72 10.71
C SER A 20 -4.46 24.25 9.50
N ARG A 21 -3.18 23.91 9.68
CA ARG A 21 -2.26 23.31 8.70
C ARG A 21 -1.91 21.87 9.04
N GLY A 22 -2.59 21.28 10.02
CA GLY A 22 -2.38 19.88 10.41
C GLY A 22 -2.84 18.91 9.32
N PRO A 23 -2.26 17.69 9.27
CA PRO A 23 -2.66 16.66 8.31
C PRO A 23 -4.04 16.06 8.59
N LEU A 24 -4.63 16.33 9.76
CA LEU A 24 -5.94 15.83 10.17
C LEU A 24 -6.98 16.94 10.09
N ALA A 25 -7.96 16.79 9.20
CA ALA A 25 -9.15 17.61 9.14
C ALA A 25 -10.38 16.78 9.53
N LEU A 26 -11.00 17.07 10.67
CA LEU A 26 -12.22 16.40 11.12
C LEU A 26 -13.46 17.24 10.82
N LYS A 27 -14.46 16.62 10.22
CA LYS A 27 -15.83 17.15 10.23
C LYS A 27 -16.49 16.77 11.55
N TRP A 28 -16.71 17.72 12.42
CA TRP A 28 -17.22 17.51 13.79
C TRP A 28 -18.54 16.72 13.86
N ASN A 29 -19.41 16.88 12.87
CA ASN A 29 -20.65 16.13 12.76
C ASN A 29 -20.43 14.63 12.43
N TYR A 30 -19.22 14.25 11.99
CA TYR A 30 -18.87 12.86 11.68
C TYR A 30 -18.16 12.13 12.83
N VAL A 31 -17.65 12.89 13.81
CA VAL A 31 -16.89 12.34 14.95
C VAL A 31 -17.67 11.23 15.70
N PRO A 32 -18.97 11.38 16.04
CA PRO A 32 -19.69 10.31 16.73
C PRO A 32 -19.69 8.97 15.95
N LYS A 33 -19.72 9.00 14.62
CA LYS A 33 -19.66 7.81 13.77
C LYS A 33 -18.27 7.16 13.77
N MET A 34 -17.21 7.93 14.03
CA MET A 34 -15.84 7.45 14.08
C MET A 34 -15.45 6.83 15.42
N VAL A 35 -16.17 7.11 16.50
CA VAL A 35 -15.83 6.64 17.86
C VAL A 35 -15.62 5.11 17.91
N PRO A 36 -16.49 4.25 17.36
CA PRO A 36 -16.28 2.79 17.40
C PRO A 36 -15.00 2.36 16.68
N TRP A 37 -14.68 3.01 15.56
CA TRP A 37 -13.45 2.76 14.82
C TRP A 37 -12.24 3.22 15.65
N PHE A 38 -12.29 4.41 16.22
CA PHE A 38 -11.19 4.99 17.01
C PHE A 38 -10.86 4.13 18.24
N VAL A 39 -11.87 3.64 18.95
CA VAL A 39 -11.66 2.71 20.07
C VAL A 39 -10.94 1.44 19.63
N ARG A 40 -11.34 0.85 18.51
CA ARG A 40 -10.67 -0.33 17.94
C ARG A 40 -9.24 0.00 17.51
N PHE A 41 -9.02 1.15 16.89
CA PHE A 41 -7.70 1.61 16.49
C PHE A 41 -6.76 1.71 17.70
N VAL A 42 -7.18 2.42 18.76
CA VAL A 42 -6.39 2.55 20.00
C VAL A 42 -6.10 1.18 20.63
N ALA A 43 -7.09 0.29 20.67
CA ALA A 43 -6.92 -1.06 21.21
C ALA A 43 -5.90 -1.89 20.40
N ASN A 44 -5.75 -1.61 19.11
CA ASN A 44 -4.78 -2.29 18.23
C ASN A 44 -3.39 -1.63 18.22
N CYS A 45 -3.19 -0.48 18.87
CA CYS A 45 -1.88 0.15 19.02
C CYS A 45 -0.98 -0.51 20.09
N ARG A 46 -1.41 -1.58 20.74
CA ARG A 46 -0.59 -2.32 21.72
C ARG A 46 0.51 -3.12 21.01
N LYS A 47 1.71 -3.18 21.63
CA LYS A 47 2.89 -3.86 21.05
C LYS A 47 2.57 -5.29 20.61
N GLU A 48 1.86 -6.07 21.44
CA GLU A 48 1.51 -7.46 21.13
C GLU A 48 0.63 -7.57 19.88
N LYS A 49 -0.34 -6.63 19.73
CA LYS A 49 -1.21 -6.58 18.54
C LYS A 49 -0.44 -6.15 17.29
N MET A 50 0.49 -5.20 17.45
CA MET A 50 1.37 -4.78 16.36
C MET A 50 2.23 -5.93 15.87
N MET A 51 2.89 -6.67 16.80
CA MET A 51 3.69 -7.84 16.47
C MET A 51 2.87 -8.95 15.80
N HIS A 52 1.69 -9.24 16.33
CA HIS A 52 0.77 -10.19 15.74
C HIS A 52 0.43 -9.82 14.28
N THR A 53 0.00 -8.58 14.05
CA THR A 53 -0.33 -8.09 12.71
C THR A 53 0.89 -8.12 11.79
N ALA A 54 2.05 -7.65 12.27
CA ALA A 54 3.30 -7.64 11.50
C ALA A 54 3.72 -9.04 11.06
N LYS A 55 3.60 -10.04 11.94
CA LYS A 55 3.94 -11.44 11.64
C LYS A 55 3.07 -11.99 10.50
N TYR A 56 1.76 -11.85 10.58
CA TYR A 56 0.86 -12.37 9.53
C TYR A 56 1.00 -11.61 8.21
N MET A 57 1.16 -10.29 8.27
CA MET A 57 1.44 -9.50 7.08
C MET A 57 2.78 -9.89 6.43
N HIS A 58 3.81 -10.16 7.24
CA HIS A 58 5.10 -10.62 6.73
C HIS A 58 4.95 -11.96 5.99
N GLN A 59 4.23 -12.94 6.55
CA GLN A 59 3.99 -14.23 5.90
C GLN A 59 3.34 -14.10 4.50
N ILE A 60 2.43 -13.15 4.34
CA ILE A 60 1.76 -12.88 3.04
C ILE A 60 2.72 -12.13 2.10
N LEU A 61 3.42 -11.11 2.61
CA LEU A 61 4.24 -10.22 1.79
C LEU A 61 5.57 -10.83 1.39
N ASP A 62 6.10 -11.76 2.17
CA ASP A 62 7.38 -12.43 1.87
C ASP A 62 7.34 -13.21 0.55
N GLN A 63 6.18 -13.72 0.19
CA GLN A 63 5.96 -14.42 -1.08
C GLN A 63 5.72 -13.47 -2.28
N SER A 64 5.59 -12.16 -2.04
CA SER A 64 5.16 -11.23 -3.10
C SER A 64 6.20 -11.08 -4.20
N LEU A 65 7.48 -10.90 -3.88
CA LEU A 65 8.53 -10.73 -4.89
C LEU A 65 8.73 -12.00 -5.74
N PRO A 66 8.86 -13.22 -5.16
CA PRO A 66 8.87 -14.44 -5.94
C PRO A 66 7.65 -14.64 -6.85
N ALA A 67 6.46 -14.33 -6.33
CA ALA A 67 5.22 -14.43 -7.11
C ALA A 67 5.17 -13.42 -8.27
N PHE A 68 5.69 -12.22 -8.09
CA PHE A 68 5.85 -11.26 -9.18
C PHE A 68 6.91 -11.69 -10.19
N ASP A 69 8.01 -12.28 -9.75
CA ASP A 69 9.04 -12.79 -10.65
C ASP A 69 8.47 -13.92 -11.54
N GLU A 70 7.69 -14.83 -10.98
CA GLU A 70 6.99 -15.86 -11.72
C GLU A 70 5.95 -15.28 -12.70
N LEU A 71 5.11 -14.35 -12.22
CA LEU A 71 4.07 -13.71 -13.02
C LEU A 71 4.64 -12.95 -14.23
N PHE A 72 5.79 -12.31 -14.05
CA PHE A 72 6.42 -11.46 -15.06
C PHE A 72 7.43 -12.19 -15.94
N GLN A 73 7.67 -13.47 -15.72
CA GLN A 73 8.67 -14.26 -16.44
C GLN A 73 8.49 -14.22 -17.96
N ASP A 74 7.22 -14.24 -18.42
CA ASP A 74 6.84 -14.23 -19.83
C ASP A 74 6.39 -12.85 -20.34
N ILE A 75 6.65 -11.78 -19.59
CA ILE A 75 6.16 -10.43 -19.91
C ILE A 75 7.33 -9.47 -19.95
N ASP A 76 7.55 -8.84 -21.09
CA ASP A 76 8.53 -7.77 -21.19
C ASP A 76 8.09 -6.53 -20.39
N LEU A 77 8.78 -6.24 -19.31
CA LEU A 77 8.56 -5.11 -18.41
C LEU A 77 9.75 -4.13 -18.40
N GLU A 78 10.58 -4.16 -19.43
CA GLU A 78 11.72 -3.26 -19.55
C GLU A 78 11.26 -1.79 -19.42
N GLY A 79 11.92 -1.03 -18.55
CA GLY A 79 11.58 0.36 -18.25
C GLY A 79 10.27 0.59 -17.50
N LEU A 80 9.48 -0.45 -17.21
CA LEU A 80 8.20 -0.34 -16.48
C LEU A 80 8.32 -0.69 -15.00
N VAL A 81 9.32 -1.51 -14.63
CA VAL A 81 9.62 -1.88 -13.24
C VAL A 81 11.10 -1.61 -12.99
N GLU A 82 11.42 -0.94 -11.91
CA GLU A 82 12.81 -0.67 -11.51
C GLU A 82 13.11 -1.27 -10.14
N SER A 83 14.32 -1.85 -10.02
CA SER A 83 14.85 -2.50 -8.81
C SER A 83 15.93 -1.64 -8.16
N LYS A 84 15.61 -0.38 -7.87
CA LYS A 84 16.53 0.60 -7.25
C LYS A 84 16.36 0.75 -5.75
N GLY A 85 15.53 -0.10 -5.16
CA GLY A 85 15.18 0.00 -3.74
C GLY A 85 14.18 1.11 -3.44
N ILE A 86 13.89 1.27 -2.15
CA ILE A 86 13.05 2.35 -1.60
C ILE A 86 13.74 2.96 -0.38
N LEU A 87 13.69 4.28 -0.26
CA LEU A 87 14.33 5.03 0.82
C LEU A 87 13.26 5.65 1.73
N TYR A 88 13.30 5.32 3.00
CA TYR A 88 12.52 5.98 4.05
C TYR A 88 13.40 6.94 4.80
N VAL A 89 13.00 8.20 4.91
CA VAL A 89 13.76 9.22 5.64
C VAL A 89 12.91 9.82 6.77
N TRP A 90 13.56 10.31 7.80
CA TRP A 90 12.94 10.95 8.96
C TRP A 90 13.80 12.06 9.55
N THR A 91 13.19 12.87 10.42
CA THR A 91 13.88 13.87 11.24
C THR A 91 14.03 13.37 12.69
N ASN A 92 14.95 13.96 13.45
CA ASN A 92 15.27 13.54 14.82
C ASN A 92 14.07 13.48 15.79
N LYS A 93 12.99 14.19 15.50
CA LYS A 93 11.80 14.23 16.34
C LYS A 93 11.07 12.87 16.46
N SER A 94 11.37 11.92 15.59
CA SER A 94 10.67 10.64 15.52
C SER A 94 11.54 9.41 15.80
N ILE A 95 12.77 9.57 16.26
CA ILE A 95 13.72 8.46 16.42
C ILE A 95 13.15 7.33 17.30
N LYS A 96 12.65 7.67 18.51
CA LYS A 96 12.14 6.63 19.45
C LYS A 96 11.04 5.75 18.88
N SER A 97 10.14 6.33 18.10
CA SER A 97 9.08 5.54 17.46
C SER A 97 9.59 4.66 16.32
N ARG A 98 10.70 5.07 15.69
CA ARG A 98 11.35 4.31 14.63
C ARG A 98 12.13 3.10 15.15
N GLU A 99 12.74 3.22 16.33
CA GLU A 99 13.46 2.11 16.96
C GLU A 99 12.57 0.86 17.09
N LEU A 100 11.32 1.02 17.53
CA LEU A 100 10.39 -0.08 17.62
C LEU A 100 10.05 -0.69 16.24
N GLU A 101 9.84 0.14 15.22
CA GLU A 101 9.58 -0.35 13.86
C GLU A 101 10.79 -1.10 13.28
N ILE A 102 12.00 -0.59 13.50
CA ILE A 102 13.25 -1.20 13.08
C ILE A 102 13.40 -2.55 13.79
N GLN A 103 13.23 -2.58 15.12
CA GLN A 103 13.31 -3.80 15.92
C GLN A 103 12.32 -4.86 15.43
N ILE A 104 11.05 -4.51 15.20
CA ILE A 104 10.03 -5.43 14.69
C ILE A 104 10.43 -6.05 13.35
N ARG A 105 10.99 -5.23 12.44
CA ARG A 105 11.44 -5.72 11.13
C ARG A 105 12.64 -6.62 11.25
N ASP A 106 13.59 -6.32 12.15
CA ASP A 106 14.75 -7.17 12.44
C ASP A 106 14.31 -8.53 13.03
N GLU A 107 13.39 -8.53 13.99
CA GLU A 107 12.81 -9.75 14.58
C GLU A 107 12.09 -10.63 13.52
N LEU A 108 11.54 -10.02 12.46
CA LEU A 108 10.91 -10.72 11.35
C LEU A 108 11.89 -11.08 10.22
N GLY A 109 13.18 -10.78 10.35
CA GLY A 109 14.19 -11.07 9.34
C GLY A 109 14.11 -10.20 8.09
N VAL A 110 13.44 -9.04 8.14
CA VAL A 110 13.35 -8.10 7.03
C VAL A 110 14.72 -7.43 6.83
N LYS A 111 15.31 -7.61 5.66
CA LYS A 111 16.57 -6.94 5.29
C LYS A 111 16.36 -5.44 5.24
N GLN A 112 17.08 -4.69 6.06
CA GLN A 112 17.02 -3.23 6.10
C GLN A 112 18.41 -2.66 6.38
N GLN A 113 18.71 -1.51 5.79
CA GLN A 113 19.97 -0.80 5.96
C GLN A 113 19.68 0.56 6.58
N LEU A 114 20.16 0.79 7.79
CA LEU A 114 20.14 2.13 8.39
C LEU A 114 21.13 3.01 7.65
N VAL A 115 20.68 4.19 7.23
CA VAL A 115 21.48 5.13 6.46
C VAL A 115 21.55 6.49 7.14
N ASN A 116 22.75 7.04 7.21
CA ASN A 116 23.02 8.38 7.73
C ASN A 116 22.78 9.46 6.66
N PRO A 117 22.79 10.77 7.01
CA PRO A 117 22.51 11.84 6.05
C PRO A 117 23.46 11.87 4.84
N LYS A 118 24.72 11.49 5.00
CA LYS A 118 25.68 11.43 3.88
C LYS A 118 25.31 10.32 2.91
N GLU A 119 25.02 9.11 3.42
CA GLU A 119 24.59 7.96 2.62
C GLU A 119 23.25 8.24 1.90
N ILE A 120 22.32 8.96 2.55
CA ILE A 120 21.09 9.41 1.91
C ILE A 120 21.39 10.35 0.75
N HIS A 121 22.31 11.31 0.93
CA HIS A 121 22.72 12.22 -0.13
C HIS A 121 23.40 11.48 -1.29
N ASP A 122 24.23 10.49 -0.98
CA ASP A 122 24.90 9.67 -2.00
C ASP A 122 23.88 8.83 -2.80
N LEU A 123 22.81 8.36 -2.16
CA LEU A 123 21.71 7.63 -2.80
C LEU A 123 20.81 8.55 -3.66
N GLU A 124 20.52 9.77 -3.19
CA GLU A 124 19.61 10.73 -3.82
C GLU A 124 20.17 12.17 -3.71
N PRO A 125 21.13 12.56 -4.58
CA PRO A 125 21.83 13.84 -4.48
C PRO A 125 20.92 15.07 -4.63
N ASN A 126 19.80 14.92 -5.35
CA ASN A 126 18.85 16.00 -5.56
C ASN A 126 17.87 16.20 -4.39
N LEU A 127 17.89 15.31 -3.40
CA LEU A 127 17.03 15.42 -2.24
C LEU A 127 17.56 16.49 -1.28
N LYS A 128 16.74 17.52 -1.00
CA LYS A 128 17.13 18.53 -0.01
C LYS A 128 17.34 17.89 1.37
N PRO A 129 18.38 18.29 2.14
CA PRO A 129 18.79 17.65 3.38
C PRO A 129 17.87 17.98 4.57
N PHE A 130 16.57 17.73 4.43
CA PHE A 130 15.58 17.83 5.52
C PHE A 130 15.37 16.48 6.21
N TYR A 131 16.45 15.77 6.47
CA TYR A 131 16.44 14.44 7.09
C TYR A 131 17.67 14.29 8.01
N ASP A 132 17.49 13.51 9.07
CA ASP A 132 18.55 13.21 10.03
C ASP A 132 18.97 11.74 9.99
N GLY A 133 18.24 10.91 9.25
CA GLY A 133 18.54 9.51 9.02
C GLY A 133 17.47 8.84 8.20
N GLY A 134 17.68 7.56 7.89
CA GLY A 134 16.77 6.79 7.06
C GLY A 134 16.95 5.28 7.17
N VAL A 135 16.08 4.55 6.48
CA VAL A 135 16.23 3.13 6.18
C VAL A 135 16.15 2.94 4.68
N PHE A 136 17.08 2.21 4.13
CA PHE A 136 17.10 1.80 2.75
C PHE A 136 16.77 0.31 2.61
N TYR A 137 15.85 0.00 1.70
CA TYR A 137 15.48 -1.36 1.32
C TYR A 137 15.92 -1.59 -0.12
N ASP A 138 17.10 -2.16 -0.31
CA ASP A 138 17.77 -2.33 -1.60
C ASP A 138 17.04 -3.28 -2.55
N TYR A 139 16.35 -4.28 -2.01
CA TYR A 139 15.62 -5.29 -2.78
C TYR A 139 14.23 -4.82 -3.26
N ALA A 140 13.76 -3.66 -2.79
CA ALA A 140 12.44 -3.17 -3.17
C ALA A 140 12.39 -2.74 -4.63
N ARG A 141 11.23 -2.96 -5.25
CA ARG A 141 10.96 -2.57 -6.63
C ARG A 141 9.82 -1.58 -6.69
N HIS A 142 9.79 -0.79 -7.74
CA HIS A 142 8.66 0.10 -8.00
C HIS A 142 8.24 0.09 -9.46
N ALA A 143 6.94 0.30 -9.69
CA ALA A 143 6.37 0.42 -11.01
C ALA A 143 6.51 1.86 -11.51
N ARG A 144 7.10 2.07 -12.68
CA ARG A 144 7.15 3.37 -13.35
C ARG A 144 5.86 3.70 -14.10
N ASN A 145 5.15 2.68 -14.56
CA ASN A 145 3.85 2.85 -15.20
C ASN A 145 2.92 1.66 -14.90
N PRO A 146 2.16 1.71 -13.78
CA PRO A 146 1.25 0.63 -13.40
C PRO A 146 0.20 0.30 -14.46
N ARG A 147 -0.25 1.31 -15.22
CA ARG A 147 -1.24 1.10 -16.29
C ARG A 147 -0.67 0.25 -17.43
N LYS A 148 0.56 0.55 -17.89
CA LYS A 148 1.20 -0.26 -18.94
C LYS A 148 1.44 -1.69 -18.48
N ILE A 149 1.85 -1.87 -17.23
CA ILE A 149 2.01 -3.22 -16.64
C ILE A 149 0.68 -3.97 -16.69
N LEU A 150 -0.42 -3.34 -16.25
CA LEU A 150 -1.75 -3.95 -16.28
C LEU A 150 -2.19 -4.31 -17.71
N VAL A 151 -1.92 -3.46 -18.70
CA VAL A 151 -2.24 -3.74 -20.11
C VAL A 151 -1.46 -4.96 -20.61
N LYS A 152 -0.15 -5.03 -20.36
CA LYS A 152 0.67 -6.19 -20.74
C LYS A 152 0.21 -7.49 -20.06
N LEU A 153 -0.17 -7.43 -18.78
CA LEU A 153 -0.76 -8.57 -18.07
C LEU A 153 -2.08 -9.02 -18.70
N PHE A 154 -2.93 -8.06 -19.07
CA PHE A 154 -4.20 -8.34 -19.71
C PHE A 154 -4.01 -8.96 -21.10
N GLU A 155 -3.10 -8.44 -21.92
CA GLU A 155 -2.75 -9.00 -23.21
C GLU A 155 -2.26 -10.46 -23.06
N LYS A 156 -1.40 -10.72 -22.08
CA LYS A 156 -0.92 -12.07 -21.78
C LYS A 156 -2.03 -13.01 -21.30
N PHE A 157 -2.97 -12.49 -20.50
CA PHE A 157 -4.15 -13.25 -20.09
C PHE A 157 -5.00 -13.68 -21.29
N ILE A 158 -5.24 -12.78 -22.25
CA ILE A 158 -6.00 -13.09 -23.48
C ILE A 158 -5.23 -14.09 -24.36
N GLU A 159 -3.91 -13.90 -24.53
CA GLU A 159 -3.05 -14.82 -25.28
C GLU A 159 -3.12 -16.26 -24.72
N LYS A 160 -3.16 -16.38 -23.38
CA LYS A 160 -3.31 -17.70 -22.71
C LYS A 160 -4.76 -18.26 -22.74
N GLY A 161 -5.65 -17.66 -23.52
CA GLY A 161 -7.03 -18.13 -23.71
C GLY A 161 -8.04 -17.58 -22.68
N GLY A 162 -7.62 -16.62 -21.88
CA GLY A 162 -8.51 -15.92 -20.94
C GLY A 162 -9.63 -15.18 -21.66
N LYS A 163 -10.82 -15.14 -21.07
CA LYS A 163 -11.99 -14.42 -21.60
C LYS A 163 -12.34 -13.24 -20.73
N PHE A 164 -12.52 -12.08 -21.33
CA PHE A 164 -12.96 -10.87 -20.65
C PHE A 164 -14.40 -10.55 -21.01
N LEU A 165 -15.25 -10.41 -19.99
CA LEU A 165 -16.64 -10.01 -20.12
C LEU A 165 -16.84 -8.70 -19.33
N LYS A 166 -17.23 -7.64 -20.03
CA LYS A 166 -17.58 -6.36 -19.40
C LYS A 166 -19.01 -6.40 -18.93
N LEU A 167 -19.24 -6.86 -17.70
CA LEU A 167 -20.56 -7.03 -17.11
C LEU A 167 -20.63 -6.34 -15.75
N ASN A 168 -21.82 -5.87 -15.41
CA ASN A 168 -22.13 -5.39 -14.06
C ASN A 168 -22.68 -6.59 -13.25
N ILE A 169 -21.88 -7.14 -12.36
CA ILE A 169 -22.29 -8.23 -11.48
C ILE A 169 -23.08 -7.65 -10.30
N GLN A 170 -24.33 -8.05 -10.23
CA GLN A 170 -25.26 -7.57 -9.21
C GLN A 170 -25.36 -8.51 -8.02
N ASN A 171 -25.19 -9.82 -8.26
CA ASN A 171 -25.32 -10.82 -7.21
C ASN A 171 -24.30 -11.93 -7.35
N VAL A 172 -23.91 -12.45 -6.20
CA VAL A 172 -23.13 -13.67 -6.03
C VAL A 172 -23.91 -14.60 -5.14
N ASP A 173 -24.00 -15.86 -5.52
CA ASP A 173 -24.79 -16.88 -4.86
C ASP A 173 -24.12 -18.25 -5.02
N PHE A 174 -24.72 -19.32 -4.50
CA PHE A 174 -24.27 -20.69 -4.69
C PHE A 174 -25.41 -21.56 -5.24
N ASP A 175 -25.05 -22.51 -6.10
CA ASP A 175 -25.89 -23.60 -6.56
C ASP A 175 -25.24 -24.91 -6.12
N GLY A 176 -25.63 -25.42 -4.98
CA GLY A 176 -24.85 -26.41 -4.25
C GLY A 176 -23.53 -25.84 -3.77
N GLU A 177 -22.41 -26.41 -4.22
CA GLU A 177 -21.06 -25.92 -3.91
C GLU A 177 -20.49 -24.98 -4.98
N LEU A 178 -21.17 -24.78 -6.10
CA LEU A 178 -20.68 -24.01 -7.21
C LEU A 178 -21.05 -22.52 -7.08
N PRO A 179 -20.08 -21.60 -7.18
CA PRO A 179 -20.36 -20.18 -7.16
C PRO A 179 -21.08 -19.72 -8.43
N VAL A 180 -22.09 -18.88 -8.24
CA VAL A 180 -22.95 -18.32 -9.28
C VAL A 180 -22.85 -16.82 -9.32
N LEU A 181 -22.53 -16.26 -10.48
CA LEU A 181 -22.59 -14.82 -10.72
C LEU A 181 -23.85 -14.47 -11.50
N ARG A 182 -24.54 -13.41 -11.10
CA ARG A 182 -25.70 -12.88 -11.81
C ARG A 182 -25.46 -11.45 -12.25
N SER A 183 -25.63 -11.19 -13.53
CA SER A 183 -25.80 -9.86 -14.11
C SER A 183 -27.28 -9.63 -14.40
N GLU A 184 -27.64 -8.49 -14.99
CA GLU A 184 -29.04 -8.18 -15.35
C GLU A 184 -29.65 -9.20 -16.29
N ALA A 185 -28.86 -9.72 -17.23
CA ALA A 185 -29.37 -10.59 -18.31
C ALA A 185 -28.83 -12.03 -18.28
N GLN A 186 -27.82 -12.32 -17.48
CA GLN A 186 -27.07 -13.57 -17.57
C GLN A 186 -26.74 -14.16 -16.21
N ARG A 187 -26.66 -15.47 -16.17
CA ARG A 187 -26.20 -16.29 -15.04
C ARG A 187 -24.98 -17.07 -15.47
N PHE A 188 -23.94 -17.07 -14.63
CA PHE A 188 -22.70 -17.82 -14.86
C PHE A 188 -22.46 -18.73 -13.66
N ILE A 189 -22.04 -19.95 -13.92
CA ILE A 189 -21.64 -20.94 -12.91
C ILE A 189 -20.16 -21.25 -13.14
N PHE A 190 -19.38 -21.33 -12.07
CA PHE A 190 -17.95 -21.57 -12.12
C PHE A 190 -17.54 -22.60 -11.08
N ASP A 191 -16.42 -23.27 -11.31
CA ASP A 191 -15.81 -24.17 -10.32
C ASP A 191 -15.19 -23.38 -9.15
N LYS A 192 -14.63 -22.20 -9.45
CA LYS A 192 -14.00 -21.29 -8.47
C LYS A 192 -14.27 -19.83 -8.82
N LEU A 193 -14.44 -19.02 -7.78
CA LEU A 193 -14.66 -17.59 -7.91
C LEU A 193 -13.64 -16.82 -7.08
N VAL A 194 -13.05 -15.81 -7.70
CA VAL A 194 -12.20 -14.82 -7.01
C VAL A 194 -12.88 -13.46 -7.08
N ILE A 195 -13.21 -12.89 -5.92
CA ILE A 195 -13.76 -11.54 -5.82
C ILE A 195 -12.59 -10.57 -5.64
N ALA A 196 -12.23 -9.83 -6.69
CA ALA A 196 -11.11 -8.91 -6.74
C ALA A 196 -11.54 -7.49 -7.15
N CYS A 197 -12.66 -7.01 -6.59
CA CYS A 197 -13.30 -5.75 -6.94
C CYS A 197 -12.80 -4.55 -6.09
N GLY A 198 -11.64 -4.66 -5.43
CA GLY A 198 -11.10 -3.62 -4.55
C GLY A 198 -12.12 -3.21 -3.48
N ALA A 199 -12.34 -1.92 -3.30
CA ALA A 199 -13.29 -1.38 -2.32
C ALA A 199 -14.76 -1.85 -2.51
N PHE A 200 -15.10 -2.31 -3.70
CA PHE A 200 -16.46 -2.81 -3.99
C PHE A 200 -16.64 -4.28 -3.63
N SER A 201 -15.58 -5.01 -3.31
CA SER A 201 -15.65 -6.44 -2.94
C SER A 201 -16.64 -6.69 -1.80
N LYS A 202 -16.65 -5.81 -0.80
CA LYS A 202 -17.57 -5.91 0.35
C LYS A 202 -19.04 -6.04 -0.06
N ARG A 203 -19.48 -5.35 -1.11
CA ARG A 203 -20.87 -5.43 -1.58
C ARG A 203 -21.27 -6.83 -2.06
N LEU A 204 -20.30 -7.59 -2.56
CA LEU A 204 -20.52 -8.96 -3.03
C LEU A 204 -20.35 -9.96 -1.89
N THR A 205 -19.35 -9.78 -1.03
CA THR A 205 -19.13 -10.69 0.10
C THR A 205 -20.21 -10.60 1.16
N ASP A 206 -20.80 -9.42 1.40
CA ASP A 206 -21.97 -9.27 2.28
C ASP A 206 -23.16 -10.12 1.83
N LYS A 207 -23.31 -10.39 0.51
CA LYS A 207 -24.36 -11.25 -0.04
C LYS A 207 -24.09 -12.74 0.20
N LEU A 208 -22.83 -13.09 0.42
CA LEU A 208 -22.42 -14.44 0.81
C LEU A 208 -22.40 -14.62 2.34
N HIS A 209 -22.92 -13.64 3.09
CA HIS A 209 -22.85 -13.59 4.56
C HIS A 209 -21.43 -13.59 5.12
N GLU A 210 -20.44 -13.21 4.28
CA GLU A 210 -19.03 -13.07 4.66
C GLU A 210 -18.74 -11.63 5.02
N ASN A 211 -18.54 -11.38 6.32
CA ASN A 211 -18.24 -10.03 6.81
C ASN A 211 -16.75 -9.72 6.73
N ILE A 212 -16.35 -9.05 5.68
CA ILE A 212 -14.98 -8.56 5.52
C ILE A 212 -14.89 -7.11 6.07
N PRO A 213 -13.97 -6.81 7.01
CA PRO A 213 -13.79 -5.46 7.56
C PRO A 213 -13.05 -4.55 6.55
N LEU A 214 -13.63 -4.37 5.37
CA LEU A 214 -13.11 -3.55 4.29
C LEU A 214 -13.84 -2.21 4.25
N ASP A 215 -13.08 -1.12 4.22
CA ASP A 215 -13.61 0.23 4.04
C ASP A 215 -12.80 0.97 2.97
N THR A 216 -13.27 2.15 2.57
CA THR A 216 -12.63 2.98 1.56
C THR A 216 -11.83 4.10 2.20
N GLU A 217 -10.61 4.30 1.72
CA GLU A 217 -9.78 5.44 2.07
C GLU A 217 -9.46 6.25 0.82
N ARG A 218 -9.46 7.58 0.93
CA ARG A 218 -9.12 8.45 -0.18
C ARG A 218 -7.69 8.94 -0.04
N GLY A 219 -6.83 8.53 -0.97
CA GLY A 219 -5.50 9.10 -1.14
C GLY A 219 -5.53 10.31 -2.10
N TYR A 220 -4.64 11.25 -1.85
CA TYR A 220 -4.41 12.41 -2.73
C TYR A 220 -3.00 12.35 -3.27
N HIS A 221 -2.84 12.72 -4.54
CA HIS A 221 -1.53 12.79 -5.16
C HIS A 221 -1.41 13.98 -6.12
N VAL A 222 -0.18 14.41 -6.34
CA VAL A 222 0.16 15.46 -7.31
C VAL A 222 1.19 14.89 -8.27
N HIS A 223 0.99 15.13 -9.56
CA HIS A 223 1.94 14.78 -10.61
C HIS A 223 2.77 15.99 -11.02
N PHE A 224 4.09 15.89 -10.93
CA PHE A 224 5.04 16.85 -11.47
C PHE A 224 5.58 16.32 -12.79
N LYS A 225 5.02 16.80 -13.91
CA LYS A 225 5.41 16.37 -15.25
C LYS A 225 6.86 16.76 -15.57
N GLY A 226 7.58 15.88 -16.26
CA GLY A 226 8.98 16.10 -16.63
C GLY A 226 9.96 16.12 -15.46
N CYS A 227 9.55 15.67 -14.27
CA CYS A 227 10.36 15.63 -13.05
C CYS A 227 10.79 14.22 -12.64
N ASP A 228 10.66 13.24 -13.53
CA ASP A 228 11.01 11.83 -13.31
C ASP A 228 12.50 11.61 -13.03
N HIS A 229 13.35 12.54 -13.48
CA HIS A 229 14.80 12.51 -13.29
C HIS A 229 15.28 13.09 -11.94
N LEU A 230 14.40 13.74 -11.15
CA LEU A 230 14.79 14.40 -9.90
C LEU A 230 15.18 13.44 -8.80
N ILE A 231 14.56 12.26 -8.76
CA ILE A 231 14.92 11.17 -7.85
C ILE A 231 15.00 9.86 -8.62
N SER A 232 15.86 8.96 -8.19
CA SER A 232 16.10 7.69 -8.87
C SER A 232 15.24 6.53 -8.35
N ARG A 233 14.66 6.67 -7.17
CA ARG A 233 13.87 5.66 -6.45
C ARG A 233 12.75 6.29 -5.63
N PRO A 234 11.76 5.51 -5.16
CA PRO A 234 10.78 6.04 -4.21
C PRO A 234 11.43 6.51 -2.92
N VAL A 235 11.05 7.71 -2.48
CA VAL A 235 11.47 8.31 -1.22
C VAL A 235 10.24 8.62 -0.37
N VAL A 236 10.21 8.12 0.86
CA VAL A 236 9.10 8.31 1.81
C VAL A 236 9.58 9.13 3.00
N TYR A 237 8.95 10.28 3.22
CA TYR A 237 9.11 11.08 4.43
C TYR A 237 8.14 10.59 5.49
N ALA A 238 8.60 9.65 6.29
CA ALA A 238 7.75 8.93 7.23
C ALA A 238 7.12 9.82 8.31
N ASP A 239 7.81 10.89 8.73
CA ASP A 239 7.32 11.85 9.75
C ASP A 239 6.27 12.81 9.21
N ARG A 240 6.27 13.00 7.91
CA ARG A 240 5.40 13.97 7.24
C ARG A 240 4.24 13.32 6.51
N GLY A 241 4.24 11.98 6.46
CA GLY A 241 3.17 11.19 5.87
C GLY A 241 3.04 11.35 4.36
N PHE A 242 4.14 11.60 3.65
CA PHE A 242 4.13 11.66 2.19
C PHE A 242 5.27 10.86 1.56
N GLY A 243 5.07 10.45 0.32
CA GLY A 243 6.09 9.80 -0.49
C GLY A 243 6.18 10.40 -1.88
N MET A 244 7.34 10.28 -2.50
CA MET A 244 7.61 10.64 -3.88
C MET A 244 8.05 9.41 -4.63
N THR A 245 7.52 9.20 -5.82
CA THR A 245 7.89 8.05 -6.67
C THR A 245 8.16 8.51 -8.09
N PRO A 246 9.33 8.21 -8.67
CA PRO A 246 9.61 8.51 -10.06
C PRO A 246 8.75 7.61 -10.95
N MET A 247 7.98 8.23 -11.82
CA MET A 247 7.13 7.55 -12.81
C MET A 247 7.74 7.74 -14.20
N GLU A 248 7.18 7.11 -15.24
CA GLU A 248 7.73 7.13 -16.59
C GLU A 248 7.93 8.55 -17.17
N LEU A 249 7.03 9.47 -16.89
CA LEU A 249 7.06 10.85 -17.40
C LEU A 249 6.79 11.91 -16.32
N SER A 250 6.84 11.52 -15.06
CA SER A 250 6.48 12.41 -13.95
C SER A 250 7.08 11.95 -12.63
N LEU A 251 7.04 12.82 -11.64
CA LEU A 251 7.21 12.48 -10.24
C LEU A 251 5.84 12.54 -9.56
N ILE A 252 5.42 11.44 -8.95
CA ILE A 252 4.22 11.42 -8.11
C ILE A 252 4.60 11.74 -6.67
N HIS A 253 3.87 12.69 -6.09
CA HIS A 253 3.87 12.99 -4.66
C HIS A 253 2.54 12.54 -4.07
N ILE A 254 2.57 11.68 -3.07
CA ILE A 254 1.41 11.09 -2.38
C ILE A 254 1.44 11.48 -0.93
#